data_72bec4a2e8ea69c8c6e0b99523e82509
#
_entry.id   72bec4a2e8ea69c8c6e0b99523e82509
#
_cell.length_a   1.000
_cell.length_b   1.000
_cell.length_c   1.000
_cell.angle_alpha   90.00
_cell.angle_beta   90.00
_cell.angle_gamma   90.00
#
_symmetry.space_group_name_H-M   'P 1'
#
loop_
_entity.id
_entity.type
_entity.pdbx_description
1 polymer ?
#
loop_
_entity_poly.entity_id
_entity_poly.type
_entity_poly.pdbx_seq_one_letter_code
_entity_poly.pdbx_strand_id
1 'polypeptide(L)'
;MQRHSAVEVRTEPKRRSPEEFQFVKHRVEAGVTRMTLNRPDHNLLNEPMLRELADGIACVAERDDVKLIVLDSACKIFCGGIDVGEYTSERVFQMLDAFHSVLLGILESSKPVMCVVNGPAIGGGAELAAFGDLVIATPRARFAQPEITIGVFPPLATTILPYLVGPKVALELVLLGEAVTAERAHELGLVNRLVPEAKLEHTVNDLIERVTSHSGPVLTMAKKAILGGMGLSLRDGLKNSMSIFLNELYRLEDAQEGLRALVEKRKPHWKNR
;
A
#
# COMPACT_ATOMS: atom_id res chain seq x y z
N MET A 1 -26.28 32.72 14.89
CA MET A 1 -24.87 33.09 15.03
C MET A 1 -24.07 31.78 15.23
N GLN A 2 -23.65 31.15 14.14
CA GLN A 2 -22.79 29.99 14.20
C GLN A 2 -21.33 30.47 14.39
N ARG A 3 -20.72 30.12 15.51
CA ARG A 3 -19.32 30.37 15.74
C ARG A 3 -18.54 29.39 14.85
N HIS A 4 -17.85 29.90 13.83
CA HIS A 4 -16.81 29.16 13.14
C HIS A 4 -15.68 28.92 14.16
N SER A 5 -15.53 27.68 14.62
CA SER A 5 -14.33 27.28 15.36
C SER A 5 -13.16 27.37 14.40
N ALA A 6 -12.18 28.19 14.76
CA ALA A 6 -10.90 28.25 14.07
C ALA A 6 -10.30 26.85 14.05
N VAL A 7 -9.95 26.36 12.87
CA VAL A 7 -9.13 25.15 12.70
C VAL A 7 -7.77 25.50 13.28
N GLU A 8 -7.45 24.95 14.46
CA GLU A 8 -6.11 24.99 14.98
C GLU A 8 -5.17 24.32 13.95
N VAL A 9 -4.23 25.08 13.45
CA VAL A 9 -3.12 24.56 12.63
C VAL A 9 -2.31 23.67 13.56
N ARG A 10 -2.59 22.35 13.55
CA ARG A 10 -1.77 21.37 14.24
C ARG A 10 -0.41 21.36 13.56
N THR A 11 0.64 21.71 14.28
CA THR A 11 2.01 21.48 13.84
C THR A 11 2.17 20.00 13.58
N GLU A 12 2.52 19.63 12.35
CA GLU A 12 2.81 18.23 12.01
C GLU A 12 3.87 17.69 12.98
N PRO A 13 3.65 16.51 13.58
CA PRO A 13 4.64 15.91 14.46
C PRO A 13 5.94 15.66 13.66
N LYS A 14 7.07 15.90 14.29
CA LYS A 14 8.39 15.66 13.69
C LYS A 14 8.48 14.21 13.23
N ARG A 15 8.76 13.97 11.94
CA ARG A 15 8.98 12.63 11.37
C ARG A 15 10.11 11.92 12.11
N ARG A 16 9.90 10.66 12.47
CA ARG A 16 10.93 9.80 13.06
C ARG A 16 11.85 9.29 11.97
N SER A 17 13.12 9.09 12.31
CA SER A 17 14.02 8.41 11.39
C SER A 17 13.83 6.89 11.49
N PRO A 18 14.07 6.14 10.39
CA PRO A 18 13.91 4.68 10.40
C PRO A 18 14.74 3.94 11.46
N GLU A 19 15.85 4.52 11.90
CA GLU A 19 16.70 3.98 12.98
C GLU A 19 16.03 4.03 14.37
N GLU A 20 15.02 4.89 14.52
CA GLU A 20 14.25 5.05 15.76
C GLU A 20 13.01 4.14 15.83
N PHE A 21 12.71 3.38 14.76
CA PHE A 21 11.54 2.53 14.69
C PHE A 21 11.64 1.32 15.62
N GLN A 22 10.55 1.06 16.36
CA GLN A 22 10.46 -0.04 17.33
C GLN A 22 9.65 -1.22 16.79
N PHE A 23 8.63 -0.93 15.99
CA PHE A 23 7.63 -1.90 15.52
C PHE A 23 7.74 -2.23 14.03
N VAL A 24 8.49 -1.43 13.28
CA VAL A 24 8.69 -1.62 11.85
C VAL A 24 10.19 -1.71 11.57
N LYS A 25 10.66 -2.89 11.13
CA LYS A 25 12.03 -2.99 10.61
C LYS A 25 12.09 -2.35 9.24
N HIS A 26 13.03 -1.46 9.04
CA HIS A 26 13.21 -0.73 7.79
C HIS A 26 14.59 -1.01 7.20
N ARG A 27 14.64 -1.42 5.94
CA ARG A 27 15.90 -1.69 5.22
C ARG A 27 15.78 -1.20 3.78
N VAL A 28 16.82 -0.54 3.30
CA VAL A 28 16.94 -0.14 1.89
C VAL A 28 18.09 -0.88 1.25
N GLU A 29 17.83 -1.59 0.16
CA GLU A 29 18.83 -2.36 -0.57
C GLU A 29 18.41 -2.54 -2.04
N ALA A 30 19.35 -2.41 -2.96
CA ALA A 30 19.17 -2.69 -4.39
C ALA A 30 17.91 -2.05 -5.01
N GLY A 31 17.59 -0.79 -4.65
CA GLY A 31 16.44 -0.08 -5.19
C GLY A 31 15.10 -0.44 -4.55
N VAL A 32 15.13 -1.17 -3.44
CA VAL A 32 13.93 -1.60 -2.69
C VAL A 32 14.01 -1.11 -1.25
N THR A 33 12.92 -0.57 -0.77
CA THR A 33 12.70 -0.41 0.67
C THR A 33 11.83 -1.56 1.15
N ARG A 34 12.33 -2.33 2.12
CA ARG A 34 11.55 -3.34 2.82
C ARG A 34 11.16 -2.81 4.21
N MET A 35 9.86 -2.79 4.47
CA MET A 35 9.25 -2.43 5.74
C MET A 35 8.59 -3.68 6.31
N THR A 36 9.15 -4.23 7.39
CA THR A 36 8.68 -5.47 7.97
C THR A 36 7.96 -5.20 9.27
N LEU A 37 6.67 -5.53 9.35
CA LEU A 37 5.88 -5.47 10.57
C LEU A 37 6.48 -6.40 11.62
N ASN A 38 6.81 -5.88 12.80
CA ASN A 38 7.54 -6.62 13.83
C ASN A 38 7.05 -6.26 15.25
N ARG A 39 5.76 -6.40 15.48
CA ARG A 39 5.13 -6.30 16.82
C ARG A 39 4.52 -7.66 17.19
N PRO A 40 5.31 -8.57 17.81
CA PRO A 40 4.82 -9.89 18.21
C PRO A 40 3.64 -9.81 19.21
N ASP A 41 2.71 -10.78 19.22
CA ASP A 41 2.70 -11.98 18.37
C ASP A 41 1.89 -11.77 17.08
N HIS A 42 1.06 -10.71 17.02
CA HIS A 42 0.00 -10.58 16.02
C HIS A 42 0.11 -9.34 15.13
N ASN A 43 1.18 -8.55 15.26
CA ASN A 43 1.31 -7.27 14.55
C ASN A 43 0.05 -6.39 14.70
N LEU A 44 -0.51 -6.31 15.92
CA LEU A 44 -1.63 -5.42 16.17
C LEU A 44 -1.19 -3.98 15.99
N LEU A 45 -1.92 -3.24 15.17
CA LEU A 45 -1.63 -1.86 14.82
C LEU A 45 -2.02 -0.94 15.99
N ASN A 46 -1.06 -0.26 16.56
CA ASN A 46 -1.26 0.84 17.50
C ASN A 46 -0.78 2.15 16.87
N GLU A 47 -1.14 3.26 17.46
CA GLU A 47 -0.79 4.59 16.95
C GLU A 47 0.72 4.76 16.72
N PRO A 48 1.65 4.34 17.62
CA PRO A 48 3.08 4.43 17.35
C PRO A 48 3.56 3.64 16.14
N MET A 49 3.05 2.41 15.91
CA MET A 49 3.41 1.59 14.76
C MET A 49 2.87 2.17 13.45
N LEU A 50 1.66 2.73 13.49
CA LEU A 50 1.05 3.41 12.35
C LEU A 50 1.86 4.65 11.94
N ARG A 51 2.36 5.42 12.92
CA ARG A 51 3.24 6.56 12.62
C ARG A 51 4.59 6.11 12.06
N GLU A 52 5.18 5.03 12.55
CA GLU A 52 6.42 4.48 11.96
C GLU A 52 6.21 4.04 10.51
N LEU A 53 5.06 3.44 10.19
CA LEU A 53 4.71 3.10 8.80
C LEU A 53 4.57 4.35 7.93
N ALA A 54 3.83 5.36 8.39
CA ALA A 54 3.65 6.61 7.66
C ALA A 54 4.99 7.34 7.44
N ASP A 55 5.81 7.46 8.49
CA ASP A 55 7.13 8.09 8.41
C ASP A 55 8.06 7.32 7.47
N GLY A 56 8.06 5.98 7.54
CA GLY A 56 8.85 5.12 6.65
C GLY A 56 8.47 5.29 5.18
N ILE A 57 7.19 5.33 4.86
CA ILE A 57 6.70 5.58 3.49
C ILE A 57 7.13 6.97 3.03
N ALA A 58 6.94 7.99 3.87
CA ALA A 58 7.30 9.36 3.53
C ALA A 58 8.81 9.55 3.32
N CYS A 59 9.65 8.90 4.14
CA CYS A 59 11.11 8.93 3.97
C CYS A 59 11.57 8.39 2.61
N VAL A 60 10.80 7.47 2.02
CA VAL A 60 11.15 6.81 0.76
C VAL A 60 10.63 7.57 -0.45
N ALA A 61 9.56 8.33 -0.29
CA ALA A 61 8.91 9.04 -1.39
C ALA A 61 9.88 9.95 -2.18
N GLU A 62 10.84 10.58 -1.49
CA GLU A 62 11.82 11.52 -2.05
C GLU A 62 13.14 10.86 -2.49
N ARG A 63 13.29 9.54 -2.35
CA ARG A 63 14.53 8.83 -2.69
C ARG A 63 14.54 8.36 -4.14
N ASP A 64 15.47 8.88 -4.94
CA ASP A 64 15.63 8.47 -6.35
C ASP A 64 16.25 7.07 -6.50
N ASP A 65 16.96 6.59 -5.50
CA ASP A 65 17.58 5.27 -5.48
C ASP A 65 16.59 4.15 -5.11
N VAL A 66 15.34 4.47 -4.73
CA VAL A 66 14.29 3.50 -4.43
C VAL A 66 13.23 3.48 -5.53
N LYS A 67 12.86 2.28 -5.99
CA LYS A 67 11.86 2.02 -7.03
C LYS A 67 10.64 1.26 -6.55
N LEU A 68 10.73 0.59 -5.39
CA LEU A 68 9.68 -0.29 -4.87
C LEU A 68 9.71 -0.28 -3.33
N ILE A 69 8.54 -0.23 -2.72
CA ILE A 69 8.33 -0.51 -1.29
C ILE A 69 7.77 -1.92 -1.17
N VAL A 70 8.38 -2.75 -0.31
CA VAL A 70 7.84 -4.06 0.09
C VAL A 70 7.40 -3.98 1.53
N LEU A 71 6.14 -4.30 1.79
CA LEU A 71 5.57 -4.40 3.13
C LEU A 71 5.30 -5.88 3.43
N ASP A 72 5.95 -6.40 4.45
CA ASP A 72 5.83 -7.79 4.89
C ASP A 72 5.75 -7.93 6.41
N SER A 73 5.79 -9.15 6.92
CA SER A 73 5.65 -9.46 8.34
C SER A 73 6.74 -10.41 8.83
N ALA A 74 7.31 -10.12 10.00
CA ALA A 74 8.20 -11.03 10.72
C ALA A 74 7.41 -12.09 11.54
N CYS A 75 6.09 -11.96 11.65
CA CYS A 75 5.23 -12.87 12.41
C CYS A 75 4.60 -13.94 11.51
N LYS A 76 3.99 -14.96 12.15
CA LYS A 76 3.24 -16.02 11.44
C LYS A 76 1.96 -15.50 10.76
N ILE A 77 1.46 -14.36 11.21
CA ILE A 77 0.35 -13.63 10.61
C ILE A 77 0.88 -12.36 9.96
N PHE A 78 0.19 -11.85 8.96
CA PHE A 78 0.55 -10.57 8.38
C PHE A 78 0.26 -9.44 9.38
N CYS A 79 -1.03 -9.28 9.76
CA CYS A 79 -1.46 -8.28 10.73
C CYS A 79 -2.84 -8.64 11.28
N GLY A 80 -2.98 -8.63 12.60
CA GLY A 80 -4.22 -8.96 13.32
C GLY A 80 -5.23 -7.81 13.43
N GLY A 81 -4.94 -6.66 12.83
CA GLY A 81 -5.82 -5.49 12.87
C GLY A 81 -5.41 -4.46 13.91
N ILE A 82 -6.32 -3.53 14.18
CA ILE A 82 -6.09 -2.48 15.16
C ILE A 82 -6.09 -3.07 16.58
N ASP A 83 -5.15 -2.62 17.41
CA ASP A 83 -5.11 -2.96 18.83
C ASP A 83 -6.38 -2.43 19.51
N VAL A 84 -7.11 -3.32 20.20
CA VAL A 84 -8.37 -2.94 20.87
C VAL A 84 -8.20 -1.80 21.86
N GLY A 85 -7.01 -1.67 22.45
CA GLY A 85 -6.66 -0.56 23.34
C GLY A 85 -6.67 0.82 22.69
N GLU A 86 -6.70 0.89 21.36
CA GLU A 86 -6.79 2.15 20.62
C GLU A 86 -8.26 2.64 20.45
N TYR A 87 -9.26 1.76 20.67
CA TYR A 87 -10.68 2.12 20.55
C TYR A 87 -11.24 2.77 21.82
N THR A 88 -10.48 3.68 22.41
CA THR A 88 -10.97 4.52 23.52
C THR A 88 -11.32 5.93 23.01
N SER A 89 -12.16 6.65 23.77
CA SER A 89 -12.53 8.04 23.41
C SER A 89 -11.32 8.98 23.29
N GLU A 90 -10.24 8.67 23.99
CA GLU A 90 -9.03 9.49 24.01
C GLU A 90 -8.07 9.18 22.86
N ARG A 91 -8.10 7.94 22.30
CA ARG A 91 -7.10 7.46 21.33
C ARG A 91 -7.63 7.25 19.93
N VAL A 92 -8.92 6.96 19.78
CA VAL A 92 -9.50 6.57 18.47
C VAL A 92 -9.23 7.59 17.37
N PHE A 93 -9.25 8.88 17.68
CA PHE A 93 -8.99 9.92 16.69
C PHE A 93 -7.52 9.92 16.23
N GLN A 94 -6.58 9.82 17.17
CA GLN A 94 -5.14 9.79 16.84
C GLN A 94 -4.77 8.51 16.07
N MET A 95 -5.35 7.38 16.47
CA MET A 95 -5.16 6.11 15.79
C MET A 95 -5.70 6.16 14.35
N LEU A 96 -6.94 6.63 14.15
CA LEU A 96 -7.52 6.75 12.82
C LEU A 96 -6.77 7.75 11.93
N ASP A 97 -6.32 8.88 12.48
CA ASP A 97 -5.50 9.87 11.79
C ASP A 97 -4.16 9.26 11.35
N ALA A 98 -3.49 8.53 12.24
CA ALA A 98 -2.25 7.82 11.92
C ALA A 98 -2.47 6.74 10.86
N PHE A 99 -3.56 5.96 10.95
CA PHE A 99 -3.86 4.93 9.95
C PHE A 99 -4.23 5.52 8.60
N HIS A 100 -5.05 6.57 8.59
CA HIS A 100 -5.36 7.31 7.38
C HIS A 100 -4.08 7.85 6.71
N SER A 101 -3.13 8.38 7.50
CA SER A 101 -1.83 8.84 6.99
C SER A 101 -1.01 7.72 6.33
N VAL A 102 -1.03 6.50 6.89
CA VAL A 102 -0.38 5.32 6.25
C VAL A 102 -1.01 5.03 4.89
N LEU A 103 -2.35 4.95 4.82
CA LEU A 103 -3.03 4.54 3.60
C LEU A 103 -2.97 5.63 2.52
N LEU A 104 -3.08 6.90 2.90
CA LEU A 104 -2.80 8.00 1.98
C LEU A 104 -1.34 7.97 1.51
N GLY A 105 -0.40 7.72 2.41
CA GLY A 105 1.01 7.57 2.06
C GLY A 105 1.24 6.48 1.02
N ILE A 106 0.56 5.33 1.12
CA ILE A 106 0.60 4.26 0.11
C ILE A 106 -0.01 4.72 -1.21
N LEU A 107 -1.19 5.33 -1.15
CA LEU A 107 -1.95 5.77 -2.33
C LEU A 107 -1.19 6.84 -3.13
N GLU A 108 -0.62 7.82 -2.43
CA GLU A 108 0.07 8.97 -3.00
C GLU A 108 1.57 8.75 -3.22
N SER A 109 2.12 7.63 -2.71
CA SER A 109 3.52 7.29 -2.90
C SER A 109 3.90 7.28 -4.37
N SER A 110 5.00 7.96 -4.70
CA SER A 110 5.63 7.88 -6.02
C SER A 110 6.17 6.47 -6.34
N LYS A 111 6.33 5.62 -5.32
CA LYS A 111 6.86 4.26 -5.47
C LYS A 111 5.71 3.26 -5.38
N PRO A 112 5.65 2.24 -6.26
CA PRO A 112 4.75 1.11 -6.06
C PRO A 112 4.98 0.44 -4.70
N VAL A 113 3.89 -0.07 -4.09
CA VAL A 113 3.91 -0.79 -2.81
C VAL A 113 3.46 -2.23 -3.04
N MET A 114 4.30 -3.19 -2.67
CA MET A 114 4.01 -4.62 -2.72
C MET A 114 3.80 -5.14 -1.30
N CYS A 115 2.61 -5.67 -1.01
CA CYS A 115 2.31 -6.36 0.24
C CYS A 115 2.53 -7.86 0.10
N VAL A 116 3.30 -8.44 1.03
CA VAL A 116 3.58 -9.89 1.10
C VAL A 116 2.83 -10.48 2.29
N VAL A 117 1.70 -11.10 2.02
CA VAL A 117 0.75 -11.60 3.03
C VAL A 117 0.98 -13.09 3.27
N ASN A 118 1.84 -13.40 4.23
CA ASN A 118 2.27 -14.76 4.55
C ASN A 118 1.33 -15.52 5.53
N GLY A 119 0.28 -14.86 6.02
CA GLY A 119 -0.68 -15.40 6.98
C GLY A 119 -1.89 -14.47 7.13
N PRO A 120 -2.74 -14.63 8.16
CA PRO A 120 -3.95 -13.82 8.33
C PRO A 120 -3.69 -12.31 8.31
N ALA A 121 -4.56 -11.60 7.59
CA ALA A 121 -4.67 -10.14 7.50
C ALA A 121 -6.12 -9.78 7.90
N ILE A 122 -6.31 -9.21 9.08
CA ILE A 122 -7.62 -9.05 9.70
C ILE A 122 -7.89 -7.57 9.99
N GLY A 123 -9.10 -7.11 9.72
CA GLY A 123 -9.50 -5.72 9.97
C GLY A 123 -8.51 -4.72 9.35
N GLY A 124 -7.96 -3.82 10.15
CA GLY A 124 -6.92 -2.89 9.71
C GLY A 124 -5.73 -3.54 8.99
N GLY A 125 -5.42 -4.82 9.29
CA GLY A 125 -4.41 -5.58 8.56
C GLY A 125 -4.85 -5.94 7.14
N ALA A 126 -6.12 -6.27 6.94
CA ALA A 126 -6.69 -6.50 5.61
C ALA A 126 -6.83 -5.18 4.83
N GLU A 127 -7.16 -4.07 5.52
CA GLU A 127 -7.17 -2.74 4.93
C GLU A 127 -5.77 -2.35 4.43
N LEU A 128 -4.74 -2.52 5.26
CA LEU A 128 -3.35 -2.25 4.91
C LEU A 128 -2.90 -3.05 3.68
N ALA A 129 -3.25 -4.35 3.61
CA ALA A 129 -2.95 -5.19 2.45
C ALA A 129 -3.70 -4.75 1.19
N ALA A 130 -4.99 -4.37 1.32
CA ALA A 130 -5.83 -3.95 0.20
C ALA A 130 -5.38 -2.64 -0.46
N PHE A 131 -4.69 -1.76 0.27
CA PHE A 131 -4.11 -0.53 -0.27
C PHE A 131 -2.78 -0.75 -0.99
N GLY A 132 -2.16 -1.93 -0.86
CA GLY A 132 -0.97 -2.28 -1.66
C GLY A 132 -1.26 -2.31 -3.15
N ASP A 133 -0.34 -1.80 -3.97
CA ASP A 133 -0.47 -1.83 -5.44
C ASP A 133 -0.34 -3.27 -5.99
N LEU A 134 0.43 -4.11 -5.30
CA LEU A 134 0.58 -5.53 -5.58
C LEU A 134 0.45 -6.33 -4.29
N VAL A 135 -0.37 -7.37 -4.28
CA VAL A 135 -0.57 -8.26 -3.13
C VAL A 135 -0.18 -9.67 -3.50
N ILE A 136 0.81 -10.20 -2.79
CA ILE A 136 1.29 -11.57 -2.94
C ILE A 136 0.90 -12.31 -1.67
N ALA A 137 0.17 -13.40 -1.77
CA ALA A 137 -0.30 -14.15 -0.62
C ALA A 137 0.11 -15.62 -0.67
N THR A 138 0.20 -16.24 0.51
CA THR A 138 0.28 -17.71 0.63
C THR A 138 -1.11 -18.30 0.90
N PRO A 139 -1.32 -19.62 0.71
CA PRO A 139 -2.57 -20.29 1.05
C PRO A 139 -2.96 -20.19 2.54
N ARG A 140 -2.03 -19.81 3.41
CA ARG A 140 -2.30 -19.57 4.85
C ARG A 140 -2.98 -18.23 5.09
N ALA A 141 -2.90 -17.29 4.15
CA ALA A 141 -3.52 -15.98 4.30
C ALA A 141 -5.05 -16.12 4.42
N ARG A 142 -5.62 -15.27 5.25
CA ARG A 142 -7.07 -15.06 5.40
C ARG A 142 -7.29 -13.57 5.44
N PHE A 143 -8.35 -13.11 4.81
CA PHE A 143 -8.71 -11.69 4.80
C PHE A 143 -10.09 -11.54 5.41
N ALA A 144 -10.25 -10.65 6.39
CA ALA A 144 -11.53 -10.41 7.06
C ALA A 144 -11.68 -8.95 7.44
N GLN A 145 -12.94 -8.51 7.53
CA GLN A 145 -13.33 -7.21 8.07
C GLN A 145 -14.32 -7.42 9.23
N PRO A 146 -13.86 -7.91 10.41
CA PRO A 146 -14.75 -8.37 11.48
C PRO A 146 -15.29 -7.24 12.35
N GLU A 147 -15.01 -5.97 12.05
CA GLU A 147 -15.33 -4.80 12.84
C GLU A 147 -16.84 -4.69 13.18
N ILE A 148 -17.68 -5.19 12.28
CA ILE A 148 -19.13 -5.22 12.48
C ILE A 148 -19.53 -6.02 13.73
N THR A 149 -18.75 -7.03 14.10
CA THR A 149 -19.03 -7.89 15.27
C THR A 149 -18.81 -7.18 16.60
N ILE A 150 -18.06 -6.08 16.58
CA ILE A 150 -17.81 -5.23 17.77
C ILE A 150 -18.55 -3.89 17.70
N GLY A 151 -19.53 -3.76 16.79
CA GLY A 151 -20.40 -2.60 16.68
C GLY A 151 -19.82 -1.39 15.96
N VAL A 152 -18.75 -1.58 15.19
CA VAL A 152 -18.17 -0.56 14.31
C VAL A 152 -18.04 -1.08 12.88
N PHE A 153 -17.70 -0.24 11.93
CA PHE A 153 -17.39 -0.66 10.57
C PHE A 153 -15.95 -0.24 10.20
N PRO A 154 -15.28 -0.92 9.26
CA PRO A 154 -13.94 -0.57 8.82
C PRO A 154 -13.98 0.65 7.88
N PRO A 155 -13.66 1.88 8.36
CA PRO A 155 -13.93 3.10 7.59
C PRO A 155 -13.12 3.21 6.32
N LEU A 156 -11.95 2.61 6.28
CA LEU A 156 -11.03 2.68 5.15
C LEU A 156 -11.35 1.60 4.13
N ALA A 157 -11.68 0.37 4.59
CA ALA A 157 -12.14 -0.72 3.70
C ALA A 157 -13.42 -0.35 2.96
N THR A 158 -14.38 0.32 3.61
CA THR A 158 -15.62 0.74 2.95
C THR A 158 -15.37 1.70 1.78
N THR A 159 -14.23 2.37 1.76
CA THR A 159 -13.83 3.26 0.66
C THR A 159 -13.16 2.50 -0.48
N ILE A 160 -12.22 1.59 -0.19
CA ILE A 160 -11.40 0.96 -1.23
C ILE A 160 -12.02 -0.33 -1.79
N LEU A 161 -12.66 -1.16 -0.96
CA LEU A 161 -13.18 -2.46 -1.40
C LEU A 161 -14.16 -2.36 -2.58
N PRO A 162 -15.10 -1.38 -2.65
CA PRO A 162 -15.98 -1.27 -3.81
C PRO A 162 -15.25 -1.09 -5.14
N TYR A 163 -14.08 -0.47 -5.14
CA TYR A 163 -13.24 -0.32 -6.33
C TYR A 163 -12.50 -1.62 -6.70
N LEU A 164 -12.10 -2.41 -5.70
CA LEU A 164 -11.31 -3.61 -5.93
C LEU A 164 -12.17 -4.83 -6.29
N VAL A 165 -13.33 -5.01 -5.61
CA VAL A 165 -14.14 -6.23 -5.72
C VAL A 165 -15.59 -5.95 -6.14
N GLY A 166 -15.94 -4.70 -6.37
CA GLY A 166 -17.29 -4.27 -6.64
C GLY A 166 -18.17 -4.20 -5.38
N PRO A 167 -19.29 -3.42 -5.43
CA PRO A 167 -20.06 -3.09 -4.22
C PRO A 167 -20.76 -4.29 -3.56
N LYS A 168 -21.13 -5.32 -4.33
CA LYS A 168 -21.80 -6.51 -3.77
C LYS A 168 -20.87 -7.31 -2.87
N VAL A 169 -19.66 -7.59 -3.34
CA VAL A 169 -18.66 -8.33 -2.57
C VAL A 169 -18.15 -7.50 -1.40
N ALA A 170 -17.94 -6.19 -1.61
CA ALA A 170 -17.57 -5.28 -0.52
C ALA A 170 -18.59 -5.28 0.62
N LEU A 171 -19.89 -5.22 0.30
CA LEU A 171 -20.98 -5.33 1.29
C LEU A 171 -20.96 -6.68 2.01
N GLU A 172 -20.78 -7.79 1.27
CA GLU A 172 -20.69 -9.13 1.86
C GLU A 172 -19.54 -9.21 2.88
N LEU A 173 -18.33 -8.81 2.50
CA LEU A 173 -17.16 -8.82 3.36
C LEU A 173 -17.35 -7.97 4.64
N VAL A 174 -17.92 -6.79 4.51
CA VAL A 174 -18.07 -5.84 5.63
C VAL A 174 -19.26 -6.20 6.53
N LEU A 175 -20.41 -6.59 5.94
CA LEU A 175 -21.63 -6.86 6.73
C LEU A 175 -21.60 -8.21 7.43
N LEU A 176 -20.95 -9.22 6.86
CA LEU A 176 -20.81 -10.53 7.49
C LEU A 176 -19.59 -10.61 8.42
N GLY A 177 -18.52 -9.85 8.12
CA GLY A 177 -17.29 -9.87 8.89
C GLY A 177 -16.53 -11.20 8.82
N GLU A 178 -16.93 -12.08 7.91
CA GLU A 178 -16.37 -13.43 7.76
C GLU A 178 -15.01 -13.39 7.03
N ALA A 179 -14.13 -14.33 7.41
CA ALA A 179 -12.85 -14.46 6.76
C ALA A 179 -12.96 -15.19 5.42
N VAL A 180 -12.40 -14.61 4.37
CA VAL A 180 -12.22 -15.30 3.08
C VAL A 180 -10.83 -15.92 2.97
N THR A 181 -10.73 -17.03 2.24
CA THR A 181 -9.45 -17.70 1.99
C THR A 181 -8.60 -16.90 1.00
N ALA A 182 -7.31 -17.22 0.94
CA ALA A 182 -6.40 -16.60 -0.02
C ALA A 182 -6.80 -16.90 -1.47
N GLU A 183 -7.33 -18.11 -1.74
CA GLU A 183 -7.86 -18.51 -3.04
C GLU A 183 -9.03 -17.61 -3.43
N ARG A 184 -9.99 -17.43 -2.50
CA ARG A 184 -11.15 -16.57 -2.75
C ARG A 184 -10.74 -15.11 -2.92
N ALA A 185 -9.81 -14.61 -2.12
CA ALA A 185 -9.26 -13.26 -2.27
C ALA A 185 -8.57 -13.06 -3.63
N HIS A 186 -7.90 -14.09 -4.13
CA HIS A 186 -7.29 -14.08 -5.48
C HIS A 186 -8.36 -14.06 -6.59
N GLU A 187 -9.39 -14.89 -6.49
CA GLU A 187 -10.54 -14.88 -7.43
C GLU A 187 -11.24 -13.51 -7.47
N LEU A 188 -11.34 -12.85 -6.32
CA LEU A 188 -11.97 -11.53 -6.18
C LEU A 188 -11.10 -10.36 -6.66
N GLY A 189 -9.81 -10.61 -6.92
CA GLY A 189 -8.86 -9.57 -7.33
C GLY A 189 -8.18 -8.81 -6.18
N LEU A 190 -8.41 -9.19 -4.92
CA LEU A 190 -7.71 -8.64 -3.76
C LEU A 190 -6.24 -9.10 -3.68
N VAL A 191 -5.93 -10.25 -4.26
CA VAL A 191 -4.59 -10.86 -4.31
C VAL A 191 -4.16 -11.01 -5.76
N ASN A 192 -3.03 -10.43 -6.13
CA ASN A 192 -2.49 -10.53 -7.49
C ASN A 192 -1.86 -11.90 -7.75
N ARG A 193 -1.22 -12.50 -6.74
CA ARG A 193 -0.57 -13.81 -6.86
C ARG A 193 -0.76 -14.64 -5.59
N LEU A 194 -1.24 -15.86 -5.77
CA LEU A 194 -1.27 -16.89 -4.73
C LEU A 194 -0.09 -17.83 -4.95
N VAL A 195 0.79 -17.93 -3.94
CA VAL A 195 2.08 -18.61 -4.05
C VAL A 195 2.26 -19.60 -2.91
N PRO A 196 2.61 -20.88 -3.19
CA PRO A 196 2.96 -21.82 -2.13
C PRO A 196 4.08 -21.26 -1.23
N GLU A 197 3.99 -21.52 0.09
CA GLU A 197 4.94 -20.98 1.07
C GLU A 197 6.41 -21.24 0.70
N ALA A 198 6.71 -22.46 0.25
CA ALA A 198 8.06 -22.85 -0.18
C ALA A 198 8.61 -22.05 -1.37
N LYS A 199 7.73 -21.36 -2.13
CA LYS A 199 8.12 -20.55 -3.28
C LYS A 199 7.98 -19.05 -3.03
N LEU A 200 7.49 -18.64 -1.85
CA LEU A 200 7.15 -17.24 -1.57
C LEU A 200 8.35 -16.32 -1.78
N GLU A 201 9.46 -16.60 -1.11
CA GLU A 201 10.66 -15.75 -1.17
C GLU A 201 11.21 -15.66 -2.60
N HIS A 202 11.30 -16.78 -3.30
CA HIS A 202 11.75 -16.80 -4.70
C HIS A 202 10.83 -15.96 -5.59
N THR A 203 9.51 -16.11 -5.46
CA THR A 203 8.55 -15.36 -6.27
C THR A 203 8.59 -13.86 -5.96
N VAL A 204 8.72 -13.49 -4.68
CA VAL A 204 8.84 -12.08 -4.27
C VAL A 204 10.12 -11.48 -4.86
N ASN A 205 11.25 -12.17 -4.77
CA ASN A 205 12.52 -11.70 -5.32
C ASN A 205 12.48 -11.57 -6.85
N ASP A 206 11.88 -12.53 -7.58
CA ASP A 206 11.65 -12.42 -9.03
C ASP A 206 10.82 -11.19 -9.39
N LEU A 207 9.74 -10.92 -8.63
CA LEU A 207 8.91 -9.73 -8.85
C LEU A 207 9.67 -8.43 -8.55
N ILE A 208 10.46 -8.41 -7.49
CA ILE A 208 11.33 -7.28 -7.14
C ILE A 208 12.29 -7.01 -8.30
N GLU A 209 13.01 -8.02 -8.78
CA GLU A 209 13.95 -7.87 -9.88
C GLU A 209 13.27 -7.33 -11.14
N ARG A 210 12.10 -7.87 -11.48
CA ARG A 210 11.33 -7.42 -12.65
C ARG A 210 10.88 -5.98 -12.51
N VAL A 211 10.35 -5.56 -11.37
CA VAL A 211 9.90 -4.17 -11.16
C VAL A 211 11.11 -3.22 -11.14
N THR A 212 12.17 -3.56 -10.42
CA THR A 212 13.35 -2.69 -10.29
C THR A 212 14.19 -2.62 -11.57
N SER A 213 14.02 -3.57 -12.49
CA SER A 213 14.65 -3.50 -13.82
C SER A 213 14.08 -2.40 -14.72
N HIS A 214 12.95 -1.81 -14.36
CA HIS A 214 12.34 -0.70 -15.08
C HIS A 214 12.80 0.67 -14.56
N SER A 215 12.54 1.73 -15.33
CA SER A 215 12.75 3.11 -14.89
C SER A 215 11.84 3.46 -13.72
N GLY A 216 12.38 3.97 -12.63
CA GLY A 216 11.62 4.39 -11.44
C GLY A 216 10.58 5.47 -11.77
N PRO A 217 10.94 6.58 -12.42
CA PRO A 217 9.99 7.61 -12.84
C PRO A 217 8.85 7.09 -13.73
N VAL A 218 9.14 6.12 -14.62
CA VAL A 218 8.09 5.52 -15.47
C VAL A 218 7.13 4.66 -14.64
N LEU A 219 7.62 3.92 -13.65
CA LEU A 219 6.77 3.20 -12.70
C LEU A 219 5.86 4.17 -11.91
N THR A 220 6.42 5.28 -11.44
CA THR A 220 5.68 6.36 -10.78
C THR A 220 4.55 6.89 -11.67
N MET A 221 4.85 7.23 -12.92
CA MET A 221 3.84 7.77 -13.85
C MET A 221 2.74 6.75 -14.16
N ALA A 222 3.09 5.47 -14.28
CA ALA A 222 2.12 4.40 -14.50
C ALA A 222 1.14 4.26 -13.31
N LYS A 223 1.66 4.22 -12.08
CA LYS A 223 0.84 4.23 -10.85
C LYS A 223 -0.05 5.47 -10.80
N LYS A 224 0.53 6.66 -11.00
CA LYS A 224 -0.19 7.95 -11.01
C LYS A 224 -1.33 7.96 -12.03
N ALA A 225 -1.10 7.43 -13.23
CA ALA A 225 -2.13 7.40 -14.28
C ALA A 225 -3.29 6.47 -13.93
N ILE A 226 -3.00 5.29 -13.36
CA ILE A 226 -4.02 4.32 -12.93
C ILE A 226 -4.85 4.89 -11.79
N LEU A 227 -4.20 5.28 -10.69
CA LEU A 227 -4.90 5.73 -9.49
C LEU A 227 -5.61 7.08 -9.70
N GLY A 228 -4.98 8.02 -10.41
CA GLY A 228 -5.58 9.31 -10.75
C GLY A 228 -6.75 9.22 -11.74
N GLY A 229 -6.97 8.07 -12.37
CA GLY A 229 -8.14 7.79 -13.20
C GLY A 229 -9.32 7.20 -12.41
N MET A 230 -9.08 6.68 -11.20
CA MET A 230 -10.14 6.08 -10.38
C MET A 230 -11.18 7.13 -9.96
N GLY A 231 -12.46 6.76 -10.05
CA GLY A 231 -13.56 7.67 -9.73
C GLY A 231 -13.90 8.70 -10.79
N LEU A 232 -13.11 8.86 -11.85
CA LEU A 232 -13.43 9.72 -12.99
C LEU A 232 -14.38 9.02 -13.99
N SER A 233 -15.08 9.81 -14.80
CA SER A 233 -15.73 9.25 -15.99
C SER A 233 -14.66 8.64 -16.90
N LEU A 234 -15.01 7.61 -17.70
CA LEU A 234 -14.07 7.01 -18.66
C LEU A 234 -13.43 8.07 -19.57
N ARG A 235 -14.22 9.06 -20.01
CA ARG A 235 -13.73 10.17 -20.85
C ARG A 235 -12.68 11.01 -20.12
N ASP A 236 -12.91 11.34 -18.86
CA ASP A 236 -11.99 12.19 -18.08
C ASP A 236 -10.76 11.40 -17.63
N GLY A 237 -10.92 10.11 -17.31
CA GLY A 237 -9.81 9.19 -17.06
C GLY A 237 -8.86 9.08 -18.25
N LEU A 238 -9.41 8.94 -19.49
CA LEU A 238 -8.60 8.94 -20.72
C LEU A 238 -7.84 10.26 -20.91
N LYS A 239 -8.50 11.41 -20.67
CA LYS A 239 -7.83 12.71 -20.77
C LYS A 239 -6.70 12.84 -19.73
N ASN A 240 -6.96 12.38 -18.47
CA ASN A 240 -5.96 12.39 -17.41
C ASN A 240 -4.73 11.55 -17.79
N SER A 241 -4.92 10.30 -18.24
CA SER A 241 -3.83 9.43 -18.68
C SER A 241 -3.04 10.02 -19.84
N MET A 242 -3.73 10.58 -20.85
CA MET A 242 -3.07 11.24 -21.99
C MET A 242 -2.27 12.47 -21.54
N SER A 243 -2.80 13.27 -20.60
CA SER A 243 -2.11 14.43 -20.06
C SER A 243 -0.82 14.03 -19.33
N ILE A 244 -0.89 13.02 -18.48
CA ILE A 244 0.29 12.47 -17.78
C ILE A 244 1.31 11.95 -18.80
N PHE A 245 0.86 11.18 -19.80
CA PHE A 245 1.75 10.62 -20.81
C PHE A 245 2.49 11.71 -21.61
N LEU A 246 1.77 12.71 -22.13
CA LEU A 246 2.35 13.72 -23.03
C LEU A 246 3.12 14.80 -22.27
N ASN A 247 2.63 15.23 -21.11
CA ASN A 247 3.17 16.40 -20.42
C ASN A 247 4.21 16.05 -19.35
N GLU A 248 4.22 14.81 -18.86
CA GLU A 248 5.12 14.36 -17.80
C GLU A 248 6.01 13.21 -18.29
N LEU A 249 5.44 12.03 -18.61
CA LEU A 249 6.19 10.82 -18.95
C LEU A 249 7.06 11.00 -20.18
N TYR A 250 6.50 11.54 -21.30
CA TYR A 250 7.22 11.64 -22.57
C TYR A 250 8.41 12.63 -22.51
N ARG A 251 8.49 13.46 -21.48
CA ARG A 251 9.59 14.38 -21.21
C ARG A 251 10.75 13.75 -20.46
N LEU A 252 10.56 12.56 -19.87
CA LEU A 252 11.61 11.86 -19.14
C LEU A 252 12.73 11.42 -20.09
N GLU A 253 13.98 11.52 -19.64
CA GLU A 253 15.11 10.98 -20.39
C GLU A 253 14.98 9.46 -20.58
N ASP A 254 14.49 8.78 -19.55
CA ASP A 254 14.28 7.33 -19.57
C ASP A 254 13.21 6.91 -20.58
N ALA A 255 12.16 7.69 -20.79
CA ALA A 255 11.17 7.40 -21.84
C ALA A 255 11.80 7.46 -23.24
N GLN A 256 12.65 8.47 -23.49
CA GLN A 256 13.37 8.62 -24.76
C GLN A 256 14.44 7.51 -24.92
N GLU A 257 15.12 7.14 -23.84
CA GLU A 257 16.10 6.05 -23.83
C GLU A 257 15.42 4.71 -24.15
N GLY A 258 14.27 4.42 -23.53
CA GLY A 258 13.51 3.19 -23.78
C GLY A 258 13.11 3.03 -25.25
N LEU A 259 12.59 4.10 -25.87
CA LEU A 259 12.24 4.11 -27.29
C LEU A 259 13.46 3.93 -28.19
N ARG A 260 14.58 4.61 -27.88
CA ARG A 260 15.83 4.48 -28.61
C ARG A 260 16.41 3.06 -28.50
N ALA A 261 16.46 2.51 -27.30
CA ALA A 261 16.96 1.17 -27.05
C ALA A 261 16.15 0.10 -27.82
N LEU A 262 14.82 0.29 -27.92
CA LEU A 262 13.95 -0.60 -28.69
C LEU A 262 14.30 -0.56 -30.20
N VAL A 263 14.49 0.63 -30.78
CA VAL A 263 14.89 0.77 -32.20
C VAL A 263 16.26 0.17 -32.46
N GLU A 264 17.20 0.37 -31.54
CA GLU A 264 18.58 -0.13 -31.62
C GLU A 264 18.71 -1.60 -31.20
N LYS A 265 17.63 -2.28 -30.78
CA LYS A 265 17.58 -3.68 -30.32
C LYS A 265 18.59 -4.00 -29.21
N ARG A 266 18.77 -3.08 -28.28
CA ARG A 266 19.63 -3.23 -27.10
C ARG A 266 18.82 -3.10 -25.81
N LYS A 267 19.40 -3.47 -24.67
CA LYS A 267 18.81 -3.17 -23.36
C LYS A 267 18.89 -1.66 -23.08
N PRO A 268 17.81 -1.06 -22.52
CA PRO A 268 17.85 0.33 -22.07
C PRO A 268 18.78 0.51 -20.87
N HIS A 269 19.31 1.71 -20.74
CA HIS A 269 20.13 2.12 -19.59
C HIS A 269 19.41 3.27 -18.86
N TRP A 270 18.73 2.92 -17.77
CA TRP A 270 17.91 3.87 -17.03
C TRP A 270 18.75 4.82 -16.20
N LYS A 271 18.48 6.12 -16.32
CA LYS A 271 19.07 7.17 -15.50
C LYS A 271 18.19 7.58 -14.32
N ASN A 272 16.95 7.08 -14.29
CA ASN A 272 15.90 7.39 -13.33
C ASN A 272 15.52 8.90 -13.31
N ARG A 273 15.41 9.52 -14.45
CA ARG A 273 15.03 10.92 -14.62
C ARG A 273 14.39 11.21 -15.97
#